data_e9cfa370915c540d09d29f4070607966
#
_entry.id   e9cfa370915c540d09d29f4070607966
#
_cell.length_a   1.000
_cell.length_b   1.000
_cell.length_c   1.000
_cell.angle_alpha   90.00
_cell.angle_beta   90.00
_cell.angle_gamma   90.00
#
_symmetry.space_group_name_H-M   'P 1'
#
loop_
_entity.id
_entity.type
_entity.pdbx_description
1 polymer ?
#
loop_
_entity_poly.entity_id
_entity_poly.type
_entity_poly.pdbx_seq_one_letter_code
_entity_poly.pdbx_strand_id
1 'polypeptide(L)'
;MGAGVIALDWDLRPLNTEGLYVAGSTSTETYGSAAAATGRYAGRKASTYARTISEGVISRGQIEKEKARIYAPVTRKDGIGWKELKAGLCRVMQDYCNEIKNEEILNIGLKWFESIEECEAQEVYARNPHELARVIECFTHLTMGKVIIHACLARKASSNGLIFNRLDYPEVDPPEWNKFITIRKENGEIKTRDLEFDYWLKPPYAPTYKENYDEHCDL
;
A
#
# COMPACT_ATOMS: atom_id res chain seq x y z
N MET A 1 -7.70 -4.22 13.13
CA MET A 1 -6.60 -3.71 12.28
C MET A 1 -7.09 -2.46 11.60
N GLY A 2 -6.42 -1.33 11.80
CA GLY A 2 -6.70 -0.11 11.04
C GLY A 2 -6.40 -0.35 9.56
N ALA A 3 -7.28 0.09 8.66
CA ALA A 3 -7.02 0.06 7.25
C ALA A 3 -6.02 1.18 6.91
N GLY A 4 -4.98 0.86 6.16
CA GLY A 4 -4.09 1.87 5.60
C GLY A 4 -4.74 2.50 4.37
N VAL A 5 -4.55 3.80 4.20
CA VAL A 5 -4.95 4.56 3.01
C VAL A 5 -3.74 5.19 2.35
N ILE A 6 -3.88 5.61 1.11
CA ILE A 6 -2.83 6.35 0.41
C ILE A 6 -2.93 7.82 0.83
N ALA A 7 -1.82 8.41 1.28
CA ALA A 7 -1.76 9.83 1.60
C ALA A 7 -1.87 10.66 0.31
N LEU A 8 -2.90 11.49 0.23
CA LEU A 8 -3.30 12.23 -0.98
C LEU A 8 -3.20 13.74 -0.77
N ASP A 9 -2.93 14.45 -1.84
CA ASP A 9 -3.13 15.89 -1.92
C ASP A 9 -4.61 16.25 -2.19
N TRP A 10 -4.91 17.53 -2.28
CA TRP A 10 -6.25 18.06 -2.57
C TRP A 10 -6.79 17.66 -3.95
N ASP A 11 -5.92 17.31 -4.87
CA ASP A 11 -6.30 16.83 -6.21
C ASP A 11 -6.47 15.33 -6.30
N LEU A 12 -6.46 14.62 -5.16
CA LEU A 12 -6.48 13.15 -5.05
C LEU A 12 -5.28 12.46 -5.72
N ARG A 13 -4.13 13.12 -5.74
CA ARG A 13 -2.86 12.52 -6.15
C ARG A 13 -2.11 12.00 -4.93
N PRO A 14 -1.47 10.83 -5.00
CA PRO A 14 -0.54 10.42 -3.96
C PRO A 14 0.57 11.46 -3.79
N LEU A 15 0.91 11.78 -2.56
CA LEU A 15 1.96 12.76 -2.27
C LEU A 15 3.25 12.43 -3.03
N ASN A 16 3.84 13.44 -3.66
CA ASN A 16 5.06 13.33 -4.47
C ASN A 16 4.96 12.33 -5.65
N THR A 17 3.77 12.19 -6.24
CA THR A 17 3.58 11.33 -7.41
C THR A 17 2.76 12.08 -8.46
N GLU A 18 3.31 12.21 -9.66
CA GLU A 18 2.62 12.85 -10.77
C GLU A 18 1.89 11.83 -11.67
N GLY A 19 0.78 12.25 -12.27
CA GLY A 19 0.03 11.44 -13.24
C GLY A 19 -0.74 10.25 -12.66
N LEU A 20 -0.73 10.07 -11.34
CA LEU A 20 -1.51 9.05 -10.64
C LEU A 20 -2.60 9.73 -9.81
N TYR A 21 -3.81 9.19 -9.88
CA TYR A 21 -4.97 9.65 -9.13
C TYR A 21 -5.62 8.49 -8.42
N VAL A 22 -6.16 8.72 -7.22
CA VAL A 22 -6.73 7.67 -6.38
C VAL A 22 -8.17 8.02 -6.01
N ALA A 23 -9.03 7.03 -6.06
CA ALA A 23 -10.44 7.18 -5.70
C ALA A 23 -10.98 5.94 -4.98
N GLY A 24 -12.09 6.09 -4.28
CA GLY A 24 -12.75 4.99 -3.60
C GLY A 24 -12.10 4.63 -2.26
N SER A 25 -12.21 3.38 -1.85
CA SER A 25 -11.77 2.90 -0.54
C SER A 25 -10.26 3.03 -0.27
N THR A 26 -9.45 3.21 -1.29
CA THR A 26 -8.02 3.48 -1.16
C THR A 26 -7.69 4.92 -0.80
N SER A 27 -8.62 5.85 -1.03
CA SER A 27 -8.47 7.27 -0.69
C SER A 27 -9.05 7.62 0.68
N THR A 28 -10.13 6.94 1.05
CA THR A 28 -10.86 7.18 2.30
C THR A 28 -11.51 5.89 2.76
N GLU A 29 -11.70 5.70 4.04
CA GLU A 29 -12.43 4.54 4.60
C GLU A 29 -13.96 4.60 4.33
N THR A 30 -14.40 5.11 3.20
CA THR A 30 -15.79 5.48 3.00
C THR A 30 -16.55 4.56 2.06
N TYR A 31 -17.86 4.54 2.28
CA TYR A 31 -18.89 3.77 1.59
C TYR A 31 -19.04 4.16 0.11
N GLY A 32 -19.80 3.37 -0.63
CA GLY A 32 -19.95 3.48 -2.09
C GLY A 32 -20.28 4.87 -2.66
N SER A 33 -21.00 5.74 -1.93
CA SER A 33 -21.28 7.11 -2.35
C SER A 33 -20.02 7.97 -2.47
N ALA A 34 -19.09 7.83 -1.53
CA ALA A 34 -17.82 8.53 -1.57
C ALA A 34 -16.89 8.01 -2.68
N ALA A 35 -16.97 6.72 -3.01
CA ALA A 35 -16.26 6.16 -4.15
C ALA A 35 -16.72 6.80 -5.48
N ALA A 36 -18.02 7.03 -5.66
CA ALA A 36 -18.55 7.71 -6.83
C ALA A 36 -18.13 9.19 -6.90
N ALA A 37 -18.18 9.91 -5.76
CA ALA A 37 -17.79 11.31 -5.68
C ALA A 37 -16.28 11.49 -5.95
N THR A 38 -15.43 10.71 -5.25
CA THR A 38 -13.99 10.77 -5.43
C THR A 38 -13.55 10.28 -6.82
N GLY A 39 -14.24 9.27 -7.39
CA GLY A 39 -14.00 8.81 -8.75
C GLY A 39 -14.28 9.88 -9.81
N ARG A 40 -15.39 10.61 -9.66
CA ARG A 40 -15.73 11.74 -10.54
C ARG A 40 -14.69 12.86 -10.42
N TYR A 41 -14.33 13.22 -9.19
CA TYR A 41 -13.37 14.30 -8.93
C TYR A 41 -11.97 13.93 -9.47
N ALA A 42 -11.44 12.77 -9.10
CA ALA A 42 -10.16 12.27 -9.59
C ALA A 42 -10.11 12.17 -11.12
N GLY A 43 -11.21 11.70 -11.74
CA GLY A 43 -11.31 11.60 -13.21
C GLY A 43 -11.24 12.95 -13.90
N ARG A 44 -11.85 13.99 -13.33
CA ARG A 44 -11.77 15.37 -13.85
C ARG A 44 -10.34 15.92 -13.73
N LYS A 45 -9.71 15.79 -12.56
CA LYS A 45 -8.35 16.24 -12.33
C LYS A 45 -7.36 15.51 -13.25
N ALA A 46 -7.49 14.18 -13.37
CA ALA A 46 -6.69 13.38 -14.29
C ALA A 46 -6.85 13.82 -15.75
N SER A 47 -8.08 14.07 -16.19
CA SER A 47 -8.37 14.54 -17.56
C SER A 47 -7.77 15.93 -17.83
N THR A 48 -7.85 16.85 -16.85
CA THR A 48 -7.23 18.17 -16.96
C THR A 48 -5.71 18.06 -17.05
N TYR A 49 -5.11 17.29 -16.19
CA TYR A 49 -3.66 17.02 -16.22
C TYR A 49 -3.20 16.40 -17.53
N ALA A 50 -3.92 15.38 -18.02
CA ALA A 50 -3.57 14.70 -19.28
C ALA A 50 -3.56 15.63 -20.51
N ARG A 51 -4.29 16.74 -20.47
CA ARG A 51 -4.25 17.76 -21.55
C ARG A 51 -3.03 18.67 -21.49
N THR A 52 -2.34 18.72 -20.37
CA THR A 52 -1.16 19.58 -20.16
C THR A 52 0.15 18.89 -20.45
N ILE A 53 0.14 17.56 -20.56
CA ILE A 53 1.35 16.76 -20.79
C ILE A 53 1.40 16.25 -22.24
N SER A 54 2.61 16.06 -22.75
CA SER A 54 2.83 15.35 -24.01
C SER A 54 2.62 13.85 -23.83
N GLU A 55 2.41 13.13 -24.95
CA GLU A 55 2.36 11.67 -24.92
C GLU A 55 3.61 11.08 -24.25
N GLY A 56 3.39 10.19 -23.32
CA GLY A 56 4.46 9.50 -22.60
C GLY A 56 5.23 8.53 -23.52
N VAL A 57 6.52 8.40 -23.28
CA VAL A 57 7.34 7.41 -23.99
C VAL A 57 7.05 6.02 -23.42
N ILE A 58 6.51 5.13 -24.25
CA ILE A 58 6.22 3.74 -23.87
C ILE A 58 7.53 2.94 -23.83
N SER A 59 7.89 2.46 -22.64
CA SER A 59 9.03 1.54 -22.48
C SER A 59 8.62 0.11 -22.78
N ARG A 60 8.93 -0.38 -23.99
CA ARG A 60 8.69 -1.78 -24.36
C ARG A 60 9.41 -2.76 -23.44
N GLY A 61 10.61 -2.44 -22.96
CA GLY A 61 11.36 -3.26 -22.01
C GLY A 61 10.63 -3.45 -20.67
N GLN A 62 9.98 -2.40 -20.16
CA GLN A 62 9.15 -2.52 -18.95
C GLN A 62 7.93 -3.42 -19.20
N ILE A 63 7.27 -3.27 -20.35
CA ILE A 63 6.11 -4.11 -20.70
C ILE A 63 6.51 -5.59 -20.79
N GLU A 64 7.59 -5.93 -21.48
CA GLU A 64 8.02 -7.32 -21.61
C GLU A 64 8.49 -7.91 -20.28
N LYS A 65 9.18 -7.13 -19.44
CA LYS A 65 9.55 -7.56 -18.08
C LYS A 65 8.31 -7.86 -17.23
N GLU A 66 7.30 -7.00 -17.26
CA GLU A 66 6.08 -7.20 -16.49
C GLU A 66 5.24 -8.36 -17.01
N LYS A 67 5.15 -8.54 -18.34
CA LYS A 67 4.54 -9.73 -18.93
C LYS A 67 5.24 -11.00 -18.49
N ALA A 68 6.57 -11.03 -18.56
CA ALA A 68 7.34 -12.20 -18.12
C ALA A 68 7.06 -12.54 -16.65
N ARG A 69 7.00 -11.53 -15.76
CA ARG A 69 6.66 -11.70 -14.36
C ARG A 69 5.26 -12.27 -14.15
N ILE A 70 4.26 -11.68 -14.82
CA ILE A 70 2.84 -12.07 -14.66
C ILE A 70 2.59 -13.49 -15.21
N TYR A 71 3.16 -13.81 -16.36
CA TYR A 71 2.91 -15.08 -17.03
C TYR A 71 3.87 -16.22 -16.65
N ALA A 72 4.92 -15.95 -15.87
CA ALA A 72 5.83 -17.00 -15.40
C ALA A 72 5.11 -18.20 -14.78
N PRO A 73 4.07 -18.03 -13.91
CA PRO A 73 3.34 -19.17 -13.34
C PRO A 73 2.66 -20.08 -14.37
N VAL A 74 2.27 -19.54 -15.54
CA VAL A 74 1.59 -20.33 -16.59
C VAL A 74 2.58 -21.20 -17.35
N THR A 75 3.85 -20.85 -17.38
CA THR A 75 4.89 -21.62 -18.08
C THR A 75 5.37 -22.84 -17.28
N ARG A 76 5.05 -22.90 -16.00
CA ARG A 76 5.43 -24.01 -15.10
C ARG A 76 4.40 -25.14 -15.21
N LYS A 77 4.91 -26.38 -15.27
CA LYS A 77 4.05 -27.58 -15.34
C LYS A 77 3.57 -28.05 -13.97
N ASP A 78 4.40 -27.83 -12.96
CA ASP A 78 4.19 -28.22 -11.58
C ASP A 78 4.83 -27.19 -10.63
N GLY A 79 4.76 -27.44 -9.33
CA GLY A 79 5.27 -26.56 -8.28
C GLY A 79 4.23 -26.36 -7.19
N ILE A 80 4.27 -25.19 -6.53
CA ILE A 80 3.39 -24.86 -5.42
C ILE A 80 2.06 -24.28 -5.96
N GLY A 81 0.94 -24.76 -5.42
CA GLY A 81 -0.37 -24.21 -5.73
C GLY A 81 -0.61 -22.85 -5.04
N TRP A 82 -1.41 -21.97 -5.68
CA TRP A 82 -1.75 -20.66 -5.10
C TRP A 82 -2.37 -20.73 -3.68
N LYS A 83 -3.11 -21.82 -3.38
CA LYS A 83 -3.72 -22.03 -2.04
C LYS A 83 -2.67 -22.26 -0.97
N GLU A 84 -1.65 -23.00 -1.29
CA GLU A 84 -0.52 -23.30 -0.40
C GLU A 84 0.31 -22.03 -0.15
N LEU A 85 0.66 -21.32 -1.21
CA LEU A 85 1.34 -20.03 -1.09
C LEU A 85 0.53 -19.05 -0.24
N LYS A 86 -0.79 -18.90 -0.51
CA LYS A 86 -1.66 -18.03 0.28
C LYS A 86 -1.71 -18.42 1.75
N ALA A 87 -1.80 -19.73 2.04
CA ALA A 87 -1.82 -20.24 3.41
C ALA A 87 -0.52 -19.89 4.15
N GLY A 88 0.63 -20.02 3.50
CA GLY A 88 1.94 -19.60 4.03
C GLY A 88 1.97 -18.12 4.37
N LEU A 89 1.55 -17.26 3.43
CA LEU A 89 1.49 -15.80 3.65
C LEU A 89 0.57 -15.42 4.82
N CYS A 90 -0.63 -16.02 4.88
CA CYS A 90 -1.56 -15.79 5.98
C CYS A 90 -0.98 -16.23 7.32
N ARG A 91 -0.27 -17.36 7.34
CA ARG A 91 0.38 -17.88 8.54
C ARG A 91 1.44 -16.94 9.07
N VAL A 92 2.30 -16.39 8.20
CA VAL A 92 3.30 -15.40 8.59
C VAL A 92 2.65 -14.18 9.23
N MET A 93 1.58 -13.64 8.64
CA MET A 93 0.86 -12.50 9.23
C MET A 93 0.25 -12.85 10.60
N GLN A 94 -0.35 -14.02 10.73
CA GLN A 94 -0.99 -14.47 11.97
C GLN A 94 0.03 -14.67 13.09
N ASP A 95 1.17 -15.30 12.80
CA ASP A 95 2.13 -15.71 13.82
C ASP A 95 3.09 -14.55 14.20
N TYR A 96 3.39 -13.63 13.28
CA TYR A 96 4.44 -12.62 13.45
C TYR A 96 3.94 -11.16 13.37
N CYS A 97 2.73 -10.91 12.90
CA CYS A 97 2.17 -9.56 12.79
C CYS A 97 0.75 -9.44 13.38
N ASN A 98 0.47 -10.20 14.43
CA ASN A 98 -0.81 -10.17 15.13
C ASN A 98 -0.93 -8.92 16.02
N GLU A 99 -1.99 -8.83 16.84
CA GLU A 99 -2.25 -7.74 17.78
C GLU A 99 -1.05 -7.47 18.68
N ILE A 100 -0.51 -8.50 19.34
CA ILE A 100 0.63 -8.41 20.26
C ILE A 100 1.91 -8.69 19.47
N LYS A 101 2.85 -7.76 19.49
CA LYS A 101 4.08 -7.84 18.72
C LYS A 101 5.24 -7.08 19.37
N ASN A 102 6.44 -7.39 18.95
CA ASN A 102 7.66 -6.67 19.28
C ASN A 102 8.58 -6.62 18.05
N GLU A 103 9.68 -5.90 18.12
CA GLU A 103 10.62 -5.75 17.00
C GLU A 103 11.22 -7.09 16.55
N GLU A 104 11.55 -7.98 17.48
CA GLU A 104 12.11 -9.29 17.18
C GLU A 104 11.15 -10.16 16.37
N ILE A 105 9.90 -10.30 16.84
CA ILE A 105 8.84 -11.07 16.17
C ILE A 105 8.56 -10.53 14.78
N LEU A 106 8.45 -9.20 14.65
CA LEU A 106 8.22 -8.54 13.36
C LEU A 106 9.35 -8.78 12.37
N ASN A 107 10.61 -8.72 12.82
CA ASN A 107 11.77 -9.02 11.98
C ASN A 107 11.84 -10.48 11.54
N ILE A 108 11.42 -11.42 12.39
CA ILE A 108 11.27 -12.83 11.99
C ILE A 108 10.21 -12.95 10.88
N GLY A 109 9.06 -12.31 11.04
CA GLY A 109 8.01 -12.29 10.01
C GLY A 109 8.49 -11.70 8.69
N LEU A 110 9.28 -10.63 8.73
CA LEU A 110 9.87 -10.03 7.53
C LEU A 110 10.80 -11.01 6.80
N LYS A 111 11.68 -11.71 7.52
CA LYS A 111 12.57 -12.74 6.96
C LYS A 111 11.79 -13.91 6.34
N TRP A 112 10.66 -14.31 6.93
CA TRP A 112 9.78 -15.29 6.33
C TRP A 112 9.19 -14.82 5.01
N PHE A 113 8.72 -13.57 4.93
CA PHE A 113 8.23 -13.01 3.66
C PHE A 113 9.33 -12.92 2.60
N GLU A 114 10.55 -12.58 2.97
CA GLU A 114 11.70 -12.56 2.06
C GLU A 114 12.01 -13.97 1.54
N SER A 115 12.05 -14.98 2.43
CA SER A 115 12.24 -16.38 2.04
C SER A 115 11.14 -16.89 1.11
N ILE A 116 9.87 -16.60 1.41
CA ILE A 116 8.73 -16.96 0.54
C ILE A 116 8.87 -16.29 -0.84
N GLU A 117 9.30 -15.03 -0.89
CA GLU A 117 9.50 -14.30 -2.16
C GLU A 117 10.61 -14.93 -3.01
N GLU A 118 11.70 -15.36 -2.37
CA GLU A 118 12.87 -15.95 -3.04
C GLU A 118 12.67 -17.40 -3.45
N CYS A 119 11.85 -18.15 -2.73
CA CYS A 119 11.65 -19.59 -2.93
C CYS A 119 10.24 -19.88 -3.49
N GLU A 120 9.25 -19.99 -2.62
CA GLU A 120 7.92 -20.49 -2.95
C GLU A 120 7.21 -19.67 -4.02
N ALA A 121 7.34 -18.34 -3.97
CA ALA A 121 6.74 -17.46 -4.98
C ALA A 121 7.36 -17.66 -6.37
N GLN A 122 8.60 -18.15 -6.44
CA GLN A 122 9.26 -18.47 -7.70
C GLN A 122 8.84 -19.81 -8.28
N GLU A 123 8.27 -20.70 -7.48
CA GLU A 123 7.83 -22.05 -7.88
C GLU A 123 6.32 -22.16 -8.07
N VAL A 124 5.55 -21.11 -7.75
CA VAL A 124 4.09 -21.14 -7.89
C VAL A 124 3.67 -21.29 -9.36
N TYR A 125 2.71 -22.19 -9.63
CA TYR A 125 2.19 -22.42 -10.98
C TYR A 125 0.70 -22.05 -11.09
N ALA A 126 0.23 -21.87 -12.34
CA ALA A 126 -1.17 -21.62 -12.68
C ALA A 126 -1.58 -22.39 -13.93
N ARG A 127 -2.67 -23.18 -13.88
CA ARG A 127 -3.17 -24.00 -14.98
C ARG A 127 -4.19 -23.31 -15.87
N ASN A 128 -4.77 -22.24 -15.38
CA ASN A 128 -5.85 -21.53 -16.06
C ASN A 128 -5.88 -20.07 -15.60
N PRO A 129 -6.64 -19.17 -16.27
CA PRO A 129 -6.71 -17.76 -15.95
C PRO A 129 -7.18 -17.45 -14.52
N HIS A 130 -8.07 -18.29 -13.95
CA HIS A 130 -8.54 -18.13 -12.58
C HIS A 130 -7.39 -18.36 -11.58
N GLU A 131 -6.65 -19.45 -11.74
CA GLU A 131 -5.49 -19.72 -10.90
C GLU A 131 -4.41 -18.64 -11.05
N LEU A 132 -4.17 -18.14 -12.27
CA LEU A 132 -3.25 -17.03 -12.50
C LEU A 132 -3.67 -15.77 -11.73
N ALA A 133 -4.95 -15.42 -11.76
CA ALA A 133 -5.46 -14.28 -10.99
C ALA A 133 -5.20 -14.47 -9.49
N ARG A 134 -5.40 -15.69 -8.94
CA ARG A 134 -5.12 -16.01 -7.54
C ARG A 134 -3.64 -15.96 -7.19
N VAL A 135 -2.76 -16.36 -8.10
CA VAL A 135 -1.30 -16.21 -7.92
C VAL A 135 -0.91 -14.73 -7.86
N ILE A 136 -1.46 -13.89 -8.73
CA ILE A 136 -1.21 -12.45 -8.73
C ILE A 136 -1.71 -11.80 -7.43
N GLU A 137 -2.87 -12.23 -6.92
CA GLU A 137 -3.34 -11.82 -5.57
C GLU A 137 -2.34 -12.22 -4.48
N CYS A 138 -1.74 -13.41 -4.53
CA CYS A 138 -0.72 -13.81 -3.58
C CYS A 138 0.52 -12.91 -3.65
N PHE A 139 0.97 -12.53 -4.83
CA PHE A 139 2.08 -11.57 -4.99
C PHE A 139 1.74 -10.19 -4.40
N THR A 140 0.48 -9.77 -4.53
CA THR A 140 -0.01 -8.54 -3.87
C THR A 140 0.00 -8.70 -2.35
N HIS A 141 -0.50 -9.82 -1.81
CA HIS A 141 -0.47 -10.10 -0.38
C HIS A 141 0.95 -10.14 0.19
N LEU A 142 1.91 -10.72 -0.54
CA LEU A 142 3.32 -10.72 -0.18
C LEU A 142 3.87 -9.28 -0.04
N THR A 143 3.61 -8.44 -1.03
CA THR A 143 4.02 -7.04 -1.00
C THR A 143 3.36 -6.29 0.16
N MET A 144 2.04 -6.44 0.33
CA MET A 144 1.28 -5.79 1.40
C MET A 144 1.72 -6.27 2.79
N GLY A 145 1.99 -7.56 2.97
CA GLY A 145 2.50 -8.10 4.23
C GLY A 145 3.82 -7.46 4.65
N LYS A 146 4.76 -7.31 3.73
CA LYS A 146 6.03 -6.62 3.98
C LYS A 146 5.80 -5.15 4.34
N VAL A 147 4.96 -4.45 3.60
CA VAL A 147 4.59 -3.04 3.87
C VAL A 147 3.98 -2.90 5.27
N ILE A 148 3.06 -3.78 5.65
CA ILE A 148 2.42 -3.74 6.99
C ILE A 148 3.45 -3.98 8.09
N ILE A 149 4.36 -4.95 7.93
CA ILE A 149 5.40 -5.20 8.94
C ILE A 149 6.33 -3.98 9.09
N HIS A 150 6.73 -3.35 7.99
CA HIS A 150 7.53 -2.13 8.05
C HIS A 150 6.79 -0.98 8.75
N ALA A 151 5.48 -0.83 8.53
CA ALA A 151 4.66 0.14 9.28
C ALA A 151 4.66 -0.17 10.77
N CYS A 152 4.50 -1.46 11.13
CA CYS A 152 4.51 -1.90 12.50
C CYS A 152 5.88 -1.68 13.18
N LEU A 153 6.98 -1.91 12.48
CA LEU A 153 8.33 -1.65 12.97
C LEU A 153 8.59 -0.15 13.19
N ALA A 154 8.08 0.68 12.29
CA ALA A 154 8.26 2.13 12.37
C ALA A 154 7.50 2.75 13.55
N ARG A 155 6.31 2.22 13.92
CA ARG A 155 5.54 2.73 15.06
C ARG A 155 6.09 2.21 16.38
N LYS A 156 6.69 3.11 17.17
CA LYS A 156 7.29 2.82 18.49
C LYS A 156 6.37 3.25 19.63
N ALA A 157 5.10 2.85 19.57
CA ALA A 157 4.08 3.08 20.58
C ALA A 157 2.95 2.07 20.40
N SER A 158 2.27 1.72 21.49
CA SER A 158 1.00 0.97 21.45
C SER A 158 -0.19 1.89 21.16
N SER A 159 -1.33 1.33 20.74
CA SER A 159 -2.56 2.10 20.52
C SER A 159 -3.79 1.23 20.71
N ASN A 160 -4.69 1.69 21.57
CA ASN A 160 -5.98 1.03 21.78
C ASN A 160 -6.91 1.22 20.55
N GLY A 161 -6.91 2.40 19.96
CA GLY A 161 -7.73 2.71 18.79
C GLY A 161 -7.37 1.90 17.55
N LEU A 162 -6.10 1.53 17.42
CA LEU A 162 -5.60 0.72 16.31
C LEU A 162 -5.56 -0.79 16.63
N ILE A 163 -5.92 -1.20 17.85
CA ILE A 163 -5.74 -2.59 18.34
C ILE A 163 -4.30 -3.05 18.05
N PHE A 164 -3.34 -2.29 18.58
CA PHE A 164 -1.93 -2.42 18.24
C PHE A 164 -1.09 -2.38 19.50
N ASN A 165 -0.57 -3.54 19.92
CA ASN A 165 0.20 -3.71 21.15
C ASN A 165 1.66 -4.02 20.86
N ARG A 166 2.54 -3.06 21.20
CA ARG A 166 3.98 -3.21 21.14
C ARG A 166 4.52 -3.54 22.52
N LEU A 167 5.00 -4.78 22.74
CA LEU A 167 5.57 -5.19 24.02
C LEU A 167 6.85 -4.41 24.37
N ASP A 168 7.61 -4.01 23.37
CA ASP A 168 8.82 -3.21 23.47
C ASP A 168 8.56 -1.70 23.58
N TYR A 169 7.33 -1.25 23.26
CA TYR A 169 6.86 0.13 23.37
C TYR A 169 5.43 0.14 23.95
N PRO A 170 5.26 -0.16 25.26
CA PRO A 170 3.94 -0.39 25.86
C PRO A 170 3.13 0.88 26.09
N GLU A 171 3.72 2.06 25.95
CA GLU A 171 3.01 3.33 26.13
C GLU A 171 1.90 3.46 25.08
N VAL A 172 0.68 3.78 25.57
CA VAL A 172 -0.54 3.78 24.76
C VAL A 172 -0.88 5.19 24.31
N ASP A 173 -0.95 5.37 23.00
CA ASP A 173 -1.34 6.61 22.32
C ASP A 173 -0.62 7.87 22.85
N PRO A 174 0.72 7.87 23.02
CA PRO A 174 1.41 9.06 23.46
C PRO A 174 1.32 10.16 22.38
N PRO A 175 1.25 11.44 22.77
CA PRO A 175 0.96 12.57 21.87
C PRO A 175 1.89 12.68 20.67
N GLU A 176 3.15 12.33 20.79
CA GLU A 176 4.15 12.36 19.71
C GLU A 176 3.91 11.32 18.62
N TRP A 177 3.04 10.32 18.88
CA TRP A 177 2.59 9.33 17.91
C TRP A 177 1.24 9.63 17.28
N ASN A 178 0.71 10.84 17.51
CA ASN A 178 -0.48 11.34 16.85
C ASN A 178 -0.16 11.80 15.42
N LYS A 179 0.24 10.86 14.57
CA LYS A 179 0.71 11.06 13.18
C LYS A 179 0.49 9.82 12.34
N PHE A 180 0.49 10.00 11.03
CA PHE A 180 0.57 8.89 10.09
C PHE A 180 2.01 8.43 9.90
N ILE A 181 2.18 7.14 9.60
CA ILE A 181 3.43 6.59 9.08
C ILE A 181 3.19 6.28 7.61
N THR A 182 3.90 6.98 6.74
CA THR A 182 3.87 6.71 5.31
C THR A 182 5.01 5.76 4.93
N ILE A 183 4.73 4.88 3.97
CA ILE A 183 5.68 3.89 3.48
C ILE A 183 5.84 4.07 1.98
N ARG A 184 7.07 4.09 1.53
CA ARG A 184 7.41 4.24 0.12
C ARG A 184 8.57 3.33 -0.26
N LYS A 185 8.51 2.76 -1.46
CA LYS A 185 9.66 2.06 -2.04
C LYS A 185 10.48 3.05 -2.85
N GLU A 186 11.72 3.31 -2.42
CA GLU A 186 12.67 4.19 -3.09
C GLU A 186 13.94 3.40 -3.41
N ASN A 187 14.34 3.34 -4.68
CA ASN A 187 15.52 2.60 -5.14
C ASN A 187 15.57 1.11 -4.71
N GLY A 188 14.41 0.49 -4.61
CA GLY A 188 14.30 -0.91 -4.18
C GLY A 188 14.13 -1.11 -2.67
N GLU A 189 14.42 -0.11 -1.85
CA GLU A 189 14.31 -0.14 -0.40
C GLU A 189 12.97 0.43 0.08
N ILE A 190 12.44 -0.12 1.16
CA ILE A 190 11.27 0.42 1.84
C ILE A 190 11.73 1.50 2.82
N LYS A 191 11.20 2.71 2.65
CA LYS A 191 11.42 3.84 3.55
C LYS A 191 10.13 4.25 4.23
N THR A 192 10.24 4.59 5.50
CA THR A 192 9.15 5.11 6.31
C THR A 192 9.39 6.58 6.62
N ARG A 193 8.32 7.37 6.62
CA ARG A 193 8.35 8.79 7.02
C ARG A 193 7.12 9.10 7.85
N ASP A 194 7.31 9.99 8.81
CA ASP A 194 6.21 10.56 9.57
C ASP A 194 5.47 11.59 8.72
N LEU A 195 4.15 11.61 8.87
CA LEU A 195 3.27 12.59 8.24
C LEU A 195 2.26 13.07 9.27
N GLU A 196 2.21 14.36 9.53
CA GLU A 196 1.27 14.94 10.49
C GLU A 196 -0.18 14.77 10.03
N PHE A 197 -1.12 14.65 10.96
CA PHE A 197 -2.54 14.44 10.62
C PHE A 197 -3.15 15.60 9.83
N ASP A 198 -2.64 16.81 10.04
CA ASP A 198 -3.10 18.03 9.39
C ASP A 198 -2.22 18.46 8.19
N TYR A 199 -1.45 17.55 7.64
CA TYR A 199 -0.52 17.83 6.52
C TYR A 199 -1.19 18.55 5.34
N TRP A 200 -2.47 18.31 5.13
CA TRP A 200 -3.30 18.88 4.06
C TRP A 200 -3.74 20.34 4.33
N LEU A 201 -3.41 20.90 5.51
CA LEU A 201 -3.56 22.30 5.90
C LEU A 201 -2.22 23.00 6.16
N LYS A 202 -1.11 22.40 5.72
CA LYS A 202 0.26 22.94 5.88
C LYS A 202 0.89 23.20 4.52
N PRO A 203 1.87 24.09 4.44
CA PRO A 203 2.57 24.35 3.19
C PRO A 203 2.94 23.07 2.44
N PRO A 204 2.70 22.96 1.13
CA PRO A 204 2.34 24.06 0.21
C PRO A 204 0.86 24.46 0.19
N TYR A 205 -0.01 23.85 1.00
CA TYR A 205 -1.45 24.11 1.03
C TYR A 205 -1.80 25.33 1.91
N ALA A 206 -3.01 25.85 1.71
CA ALA A 206 -3.55 26.91 2.56
C ALA A 206 -3.85 26.42 3.99
N PRO A 207 -3.81 27.30 5.01
CA PRO A 207 -4.00 26.89 6.41
C PRO A 207 -5.45 26.53 6.76
N THR A 208 -6.41 26.80 5.89
CA THR A 208 -7.83 26.51 6.14
C THR A 208 -8.43 25.59 5.08
N TYR A 209 -9.42 24.81 5.51
CA TYR A 209 -10.19 23.94 4.59
C TYR A 209 -10.86 24.75 3.48
N LYS A 210 -11.45 25.91 3.84
CA LYS A 210 -12.20 26.71 2.88
C LYS A 210 -11.33 27.23 1.74
N GLU A 211 -10.15 27.76 2.07
CA GLU A 211 -9.21 28.27 1.06
C GLU A 211 -8.75 27.16 0.09
N ASN A 212 -8.37 26.00 0.63
CA ASN A 212 -8.01 24.86 -0.21
C ASN A 212 -9.20 24.33 -1.04
N TYR A 213 -10.39 24.31 -0.45
CA TYR A 213 -11.60 23.91 -1.17
C TYR A 213 -11.89 24.86 -2.35
N ASP A 214 -11.81 26.16 -2.11
CA ASP A 214 -12.06 27.19 -3.15
C ASP A 214 -10.97 27.12 -4.26
N GLU A 215 -9.72 26.76 -3.91
CA GLU A 215 -8.62 26.65 -4.88
C GLU A 215 -8.68 25.35 -5.71
N HIS A 216 -8.96 24.21 -5.07
CA HIS A 216 -8.83 22.89 -5.70
C HIS A 216 -10.15 22.29 -6.18
N CYS A 217 -11.29 22.68 -5.60
CA CYS A 217 -12.58 22.02 -5.83
C CYS A 217 -13.50 22.79 -6.80
N ASP A 218 -12.97 23.61 -7.69
CA ASP A 218 -13.73 24.19 -8.81
C ASP A 218 -14.32 23.07 -9.67
N LEU A 219 -15.64 22.89 -9.54
CA LEU A 219 -16.43 21.81 -10.17
C LEU A 219 -17.20 22.32 -11.39
#